data_12efb57f336ba5ef1464f17660e1f318
#
_entry.id   12efb57f336ba5ef1464f17660e1f318
#
_cell.length_a   1.000
_cell.length_b   1.000
_cell.length_c   1.000
_cell.angle_alpha   90.00
_cell.angle_beta   90.00
_cell.angle_gamma   90.00
#
_symmetry.space_group_name_H-M   'P 1'
#
loop_
_entity.id
_entity.type
_entity.pdbx_description
1 polymer ?
#
loop_
_entity_poly.entity_id
_entity_poly.type
_entity_poly.pdbx_seq_one_letter_code
_entity_poly.pdbx_strand_id
1 'polypeptide(L)'
;MSIKKKVQDWSRNEATESQELLTTRSKIKQLEAQLKRERSAKEMLEQTLERLRGSRVKLRLDRKAKASKGGVTLRVIVPDSHGCFVEKAAASAMLADIKLLKPSSIILLGDHLDCGGFLAEHHTWGYVAETDYSFEDDVEATNQFLDQLQSAAPQATIEYLEGNHERRIEKWIVTDALRSGKGSRSDVKMLNSMFSTQTVLGLDRRKIPIYKQGEWYDGCHVPGTILRDNCYFTHGQFTSKSAAAAHLAKYNSNIWFGHTHRMDMATKRTVSSGPIGAWNPGCLCQLQPYWMHQNLTDWVNGYGIQLVQRGLGHLNLQIPIINGVSYLSPLIHRGAA
;
A
#
# COMPACT_ATOMS: atom_id res chain seq x y z
N MET A 1 60.01 42.95 19.42
CA MET A 1 58.93 42.02 19.66
C MET A 1 59.43 40.93 20.57
N SER A 2 58.82 40.75 21.77
CA SER A 2 59.31 39.82 22.80
C SER A 2 59.15 38.36 22.36
N ILE A 3 60.18 37.55 22.61
CA ILE A 3 60.22 36.09 22.34
C ILE A 3 58.95 35.40 22.87
N LYS A 4 58.41 35.83 24.02
CA LYS A 4 57.13 35.32 24.57
C LYS A 4 55.94 35.49 23.63
N LYS A 5 55.88 36.60 22.87
CA LYS A 5 54.76 36.83 21.93
C LYS A 5 54.84 35.93 20.70
N LYS A 6 56.06 35.67 20.21
CA LYS A 6 56.25 34.73 19.09
C LYS A 6 55.91 33.27 19.46
N VAL A 7 56.21 32.84 20.69
CA VAL A 7 55.87 31.50 21.18
C VAL A 7 54.34 31.34 21.36
N GLN A 8 53.65 32.38 21.88
CA GLN A 8 52.20 32.38 21.97
C GLN A 8 51.48 32.37 20.62
N ASP A 9 51.97 33.10 19.66
CA ASP A 9 51.41 33.12 18.30
C ASP A 9 51.67 31.80 17.58
N TRP A 10 52.80 31.16 17.80
CA TRP A 10 53.11 29.83 17.25
C TRP A 10 52.19 28.73 17.85
N SER A 11 52.02 28.70 19.19
CA SER A 11 51.13 27.73 19.84
C SER A 11 49.63 27.92 19.46
N ARG A 12 49.20 29.17 19.16
CA ARG A 12 47.83 29.41 18.65
C ARG A 12 47.66 28.88 17.22
N ASN A 13 48.66 29.07 16.35
CA ASN A 13 48.60 28.55 15.00
C ASN A 13 48.58 27.01 14.96
N GLU A 14 49.39 26.31 15.78
CA GLU A 14 49.37 24.87 15.90
C GLU A 14 48.01 24.34 16.41
N ALA A 15 47.37 25.03 17.38
CA ALA A 15 46.06 24.66 17.88
C ALA A 15 44.98 24.84 16.82
N THR A 16 45.05 25.87 16.00
CA THR A 16 44.11 26.16 14.90
C THR A 16 44.26 25.13 13.78
N GLU A 17 45.48 24.81 13.36
CA GLU A 17 45.75 23.74 12.36
C GLU A 17 45.28 22.36 12.84
N SER A 18 45.47 22.04 14.12
CA SER A 18 44.98 20.79 14.70
C SER A 18 43.45 20.70 14.70
N GLN A 19 42.76 21.83 14.92
CA GLN A 19 41.30 21.89 14.92
C GLN A 19 40.70 21.79 13.52
N GLU A 20 41.37 22.40 12.53
CA GLU A 20 41.03 22.27 11.10
C GLU A 20 41.24 20.85 10.59
N LEU A 21 42.31 20.17 11.00
CA LEU A 21 42.57 18.76 10.70
C LEU A 21 41.51 17.83 11.28
N LEU A 22 41.05 18.08 12.49
CA LEU A 22 39.96 17.28 13.13
C LEU A 22 38.63 17.49 12.41
N THR A 23 38.31 18.75 12.04
CA THR A 23 37.08 19.05 11.28
C THR A 23 37.11 18.44 9.87
N THR A 24 38.25 18.47 9.22
CA THR A 24 38.44 17.87 7.89
C THR A 24 38.35 16.34 7.93
N ARG A 25 38.94 15.69 8.96
CA ARG A 25 38.80 14.22 9.18
C ARG A 25 37.35 13.82 9.45
N SER A 26 36.59 14.61 10.22
CA SER A 26 35.17 14.37 10.48
C SER A 26 34.35 14.47 9.18
N LYS A 27 34.65 15.49 8.36
CA LYS A 27 33.96 15.69 7.07
C LYS A 27 34.28 14.57 6.06
N ILE A 28 35.51 14.09 6.02
CA ILE A 28 35.93 12.95 5.20
C ILE A 28 35.14 11.71 5.62
N LYS A 29 35.05 11.42 6.93
CA LYS A 29 34.31 10.27 7.45
C LYS A 29 32.80 10.31 7.12
N GLN A 30 32.21 11.52 7.13
CA GLN A 30 30.82 11.72 6.70
C GLN A 30 30.64 11.48 5.18
N LEU A 31 31.55 11.98 4.38
CA LEU A 31 31.52 11.78 2.93
C LEU A 31 31.76 10.32 2.53
N GLU A 32 32.63 9.60 3.23
CA GLU A 32 32.85 8.18 3.03
C GLU A 32 31.60 7.36 3.38
N ALA A 33 30.91 7.71 4.47
CA ALA A 33 29.64 7.07 4.85
C ALA A 33 28.53 7.35 3.82
N GLN A 34 28.46 8.57 3.31
CA GLN A 34 27.52 8.94 2.25
C GLN A 34 27.81 8.21 0.95
N LEU A 35 29.08 8.15 0.53
CA LEU A 35 29.52 7.42 -0.66
C LEU A 35 29.21 5.91 -0.56
N LYS A 36 29.35 5.33 0.63
CA LYS A 36 29.00 3.93 0.88
C LYS A 36 27.49 3.69 0.70
N ARG A 37 26.65 4.61 1.19
CA ARG A 37 25.18 4.53 1.01
C ARG A 37 24.78 4.66 -0.47
N GLU A 38 25.38 5.59 -1.19
CA GLU A 38 25.13 5.78 -2.62
C GLU A 38 25.56 4.57 -3.46
N ARG A 39 26.69 3.93 -3.11
CA ARG A 39 27.14 2.70 -3.79
C ARG A 39 26.16 1.55 -3.54
N SER A 40 25.70 1.35 -2.30
CA SER A 40 24.70 0.31 -1.99
C SER A 40 23.38 0.55 -2.71
N ALA A 41 22.91 1.78 -2.77
CA ALA A 41 21.70 2.14 -3.52
C ALA A 41 21.86 1.90 -5.03
N LYS A 42 23.03 2.19 -5.59
CA LYS A 42 23.34 1.92 -7.01
C LYS A 42 23.37 0.43 -7.31
N GLU A 43 24.00 -0.40 -6.47
CA GLU A 43 24.06 -1.84 -6.63
C GLU A 43 22.64 -2.47 -6.56
N MET A 44 21.79 -1.99 -5.64
CA MET A 44 20.41 -2.44 -5.54
C MET A 44 19.60 -2.05 -6.79
N LEU A 45 19.83 -0.86 -7.33
CA LEU A 45 19.21 -0.40 -8.57
C LEU A 45 19.67 -1.25 -9.78
N GLU A 46 20.95 -1.57 -9.88
CA GLU A 46 21.51 -2.40 -10.95
C GLU A 46 20.96 -3.83 -10.88
N GLN A 47 20.86 -4.43 -9.70
CA GLN A 47 20.24 -5.74 -9.51
C GLN A 47 18.75 -5.74 -9.90
N THR A 48 18.04 -4.66 -9.56
CA THR A 48 16.63 -4.48 -9.95
C THR A 48 16.51 -4.35 -11.47
N LEU A 49 17.39 -3.59 -12.12
CA LEU A 49 17.43 -3.45 -13.57
C LEU A 49 17.78 -4.77 -14.28
N GLU A 50 18.66 -5.60 -13.74
CA GLU A 50 18.96 -6.91 -14.30
C GLU A 50 17.77 -7.87 -14.19
N ARG A 51 17.06 -7.87 -13.06
CA ARG A 51 15.80 -8.60 -12.93
C ARG A 51 14.74 -8.17 -13.96
N LEU A 52 14.66 -6.87 -14.23
CA LEU A 52 13.71 -6.30 -15.20
C LEU A 52 14.11 -6.60 -16.67
N ARG A 53 15.41 -6.63 -17.00
CA ARG A 53 15.90 -6.96 -18.36
C ARG A 53 15.64 -8.43 -18.75
N GLY A 54 15.51 -9.33 -17.78
CA GLY A 54 15.20 -10.75 -18.01
C GLY A 54 13.72 -11.03 -18.38
N SER A 55 12.81 -10.08 -18.22
CA SER A 55 11.37 -10.30 -18.41
C SER A 55 10.80 -9.51 -19.60
N ARG A 56 11.06 -9.97 -20.82
CA ARG A 56 10.22 -9.55 -21.98
C ARG A 56 8.90 -10.31 -21.92
N VAL A 57 7.89 -9.75 -21.27
CA VAL A 57 6.52 -10.26 -21.32
C VAL A 57 5.68 -9.33 -22.19
N LYS A 58 5.21 -9.82 -23.32
CA LYS A 58 4.19 -9.16 -24.14
C LYS A 58 2.86 -9.20 -23.37
N LEU A 59 2.35 -8.02 -22.97
CA LEU A 59 1.00 -7.86 -22.44
C LEU A 59 -0.03 -8.34 -23.48
N ARG A 60 -0.76 -9.40 -23.15
CA ARG A 60 -2.08 -9.67 -23.74
C ARG A 60 -3.13 -9.34 -22.68
N LEU A 61 -3.65 -8.13 -22.75
CA LEU A 61 -4.83 -7.68 -22.03
C LEU A 61 -6.07 -8.27 -22.71
N ASP A 62 -6.40 -9.53 -22.44
CA ASP A 62 -7.71 -10.10 -22.78
C ASP A 62 -7.92 -11.41 -22.02
N ARG A 63 -8.32 -11.26 -20.74
CA ARG A 63 -9.13 -12.29 -20.10
C ARG A 63 -10.38 -11.63 -19.55
N LYS A 64 -11.45 -11.62 -20.36
CA LYS A 64 -12.81 -11.46 -19.84
C LYS A 64 -12.97 -12.51 -18.72
N ALA A 65 -13.24 -12.04 -17.49
CA ALA A 65 -13.58 -12.94 -16.41
C ALA A 65 -14.65 -13.88 -16.91
N LYS A 66 -14.39 -15.19 -16.93
CA LYS A 66 -15.42 -16.18 -17.28
C LYS A 66 -16.48 -16.08 -16.18
N ALA A 67 -17.64 -15.55 -16.53
CA ALA A 67 -18.80 -15.60 -15.66
C ALA A 67 -19.01 -17.07 -15.24
N SER A 68 -19.19 -17.31 -13.95
CA SER A 68 -19.54 -18.63 -13.43
C SER A 68 -20.80 -19.13 -14.17
N LYS A 69 -20.91 -20.43 -14.43
CA LYS A 69 -22.02 -21.04 -15.18
C LYS A 69 -23.41 -20.77 -14.57
N GLY A 70 -23.49 -20.16 -13.39
CA GLY A 70 -24.74 -19.79 -12.72
C GLY A 70 -25.08 -18.30 -12.75
N GLY A 71 -24.35 -17.44 -13.47
CA GLY A 71 -24.61 -15.99 -13.49
C GLY A 71 -24.31 -15.27 -12.17
N VAL A 72 -23.65 -15.91 -11.23
CA VAL A 72 -23.19 -15.34 -9.96
C VAL A 72 -21.70 -15.12 -9.99
N THR A 73 -21.26 -13.89 -9.70
CA THR A 73 -19.85 -13.55 -9.48
C THR A 73 -19.60 -13.48 -8.00
N LEU A 74 -18.66 -14.28 -7.49
CA LEU A 74 -18.15 -14.18 -6.14
C LEU A 74 -16.87 -13.35 -6.15
N ARG A 75 -16.89 -12.24 -5.43
CA ARG A 75 -15.76 -11.31 -5.29
C ARG A 75 -15.34 -11.22 -3.83
N VAL A 76 -14.03 -11.24 -3.58
CA VAL A 76 -13.44 -10.95 -2.28
C VAL A 76 -12.83 -9.55 -2.33
N ILE A 77 -13.07 -8.76 -1.29
CA ILE A 77 -12.55 -7.41 -1.11
C ILE A 77 -11.54 -7.45 0.02
N VAL A 78 -10.29 -7.15 -0.31
CA VAL A 78 -9.15 -7.19 0.61
C VAL A 78 -8.78 -5.78 1.00
N PRO A 79 -8.89 -5.41 2.28
CA PRO A 79 -8.50 -4.09 2.78
C PRO A 79 -7.00 -4.00 3.07
N ASP A 80 -6.63 -2.86 3.58
CA ASP A 80 -5.32 -2.38 3.99
C ASP A 80 -4.53 -3.44 4.80
N SER A 81 -3.34 -3.83 4.36
CA SER A 81 -2.49 -4.83 5.04
C SER A 81 -1.17 -4.28 5.56
N HIS A 82 -0.70 -3.15 5.02
CA HIS A 82 0.50 -2.42 5.45
C HIS A 82 1.77 -3.29 5.54
N GLY A 83 2.04 -4.06 4.50
CA GLY A 83 3.30 -4.76 4.29
C GLY A 83 3.81 -5.54 5.50
N CYS A 84 4.93 -5.13 6.07
CA CYS A 84 5.52 -5.78 7.24
C CYS A 84 4.67 -5.68 8.54
N PHE A 85 3.67 -4.80 8.57
CA PHE A 85 2.73 -4.67 9.69
C PHE A 85 1.45 -5.50 9.51
N VAL A 86 1.41 -6.39 8.54
CA VAL A 86 0.28 -7.31 8.35
C VAL A 86 0.06 -8.18 9.61
N GLU A 87 -1.19 -8.30 10.06
CA GLU A 87 -1.56 -9.25 11.10
C GLU A 87 -1.64 -10.66 10.49
N LYS A 88 -0.57 -11.42 10.71
CA LYS A 88 -0.36 -12.74 10.06
C LYS A 88 -1.50 -13.73 10.31
N ALA A 89 -2.06 -13.71 11.53
CA ALA A 89 -3.16 -14.59 11.87
C ALA A 89 -4.43 -14.22 11.10
N ALA A 90 -4.72 -12.91 10.97
CA ALA A 90 -5.86 -12.42 10.22
C ALA A 90 -5.72 -12.71 8.71
N ALA A 91 -4.54 -12.44 8.13
CA ALA A 91 -4.26 -12.74 6.73
C ALA A 91 -4.40 -14.24 6.44
N SER A 92 -3.87 -15.11 7.33
CA SER A 92 -3.97 -16.57 7.18
C SER A 92 -5.42 -17.06 7.23
N ALA A 93 -6.25 -16.51 8.13
CA ALA A 93 -7.66 -16.84 8.22
C ALA A 93 -8.43 -16.45 6.94
N MET A 94 -8.19 -15.23 6.42
CA MET A 94 -8.79 -14.81 5.15
C MET A 94 -8.34 -15.70 3.98
N LEU A 95 -7.04 -16.03 3.89
CA LEU A 95 -6.52 -16.89 2.82
C LEU A 95 -7.09 -18.30 2.87
N ALA A 96 -7.35 -18.82 4.07
CA ALA A 96 -8.04 -20.11 4.24
C ALA A 96 -9.48 -20.06 3.70
N ASP A 97 -10.21 -18.98 4.01
CA ASP A 97 -11.56 -18.77 3.47
C ASP A 97 -11.55 -18.59 1.95
N ILE A 98 -10.60 -17.86 1.39
CA ILE A 98 -10.45 -17.69 -0.06
C ILE A 98 -10.23 -19.03 -0.79
N LYS A 99 -9.44 -19.94 -0.21
CA LYS A 99 -9.24 -21.30 -0.76
C LYS A 99 -10.55 -22.08 -0.84
N LEU A 100 -11.42 -21.92 0.16
CA LEU A 100 -12.73 -22.59 0.21
C LEU A 100 -13.74 -21.93 -0.72
N LEU A 101 -13.79 -20.61 -0.71
CA LEU A 101 -14.74 -19.80 -1.49
C LEU A 101 -14.47 -19.87 -2.99
N LYS A 102 -13.21 -20.00 -3.42
CA LYS A 102 -12.77 -20.00 -4.82
C LYS A 102 -13.34 -18.81 -5.60
N PRO A 103 -13.10 -17.57 -5.18
CA PRO A 103 -13.67 -16.41 -5.82
C PRO A 103 -13.22 -16.30 -7.27
N SER A 104 -14.04 -15.70 -8.11
CA SER A 104 -13.68 -15.39 -9.49
C SER A 104 -12.96 -14.03 -9.62
N SER A 105 -13.08 -13.16 -8.62
CA SER A 105 -12.49 -11.83 -8.60
C SER A 105 -12.05 -11.45 -7.19
N ILE A 106 -10.91 -10.76 -7.09
CA ILE A 106 -10.39 -10.18 -5.85
C ILE A 106 -10.06 -8.72 -6.15
N ILE A 107 -10.48 -7.81 -5.27
CA ILE A 107 -10.14 -6.40 -5.33
C ILE A 107 -9.36 -6.04 -4.07
N LEU A 108 -8.14 -5.55 -4.28
CA LEU A 108 -7.27 -5.01 -3.25
C LEU A 108 -7.56 -3.51 -3.13
N LEU A 109 -7.97 -3.04 -1.94
CA LEU A 109 -8.43 -1.67 -1.74
C LEU A 109 -7.29 -0.64 -1.58
N GLY A 110 -6.02 -1.07 -1.61
CA GLY A 110 -4.84 -0.21 -1.43
C GLY A 110 -4.24 -0.31 -0.02
N ASP A 111 -3.18 0.45 0.20
CA ASP A 111 -2.37 0.44 1.42
C ASP A 111 -1.90 -0.98 1.79
N HIS A 112 -1.44 -1.72 0.77
CA HIS A 112 -0.81 -3.03 0.98
C HIS A 112 0.70 -2.90 1.21
N LEU A 113 1.34 -1.82 0.71
CA LEU A 113 2.64 -1.34 1.17
C LEU A 113 2.43 -0.29 2.25
N ASP A 114 3.26 -0.32 3.30
CA ASP A 114 3.22 0.75 4.31
C ASP A 114 3.95 2.01 3.85
N CYS A 115 5.02 1.84 3.08
CA CYS A 115 5.85 2.95 2.62
C CYS A 115 6.23 3.90 3.77
N GLY A 116 6.68 3.32 4.87
CA GLY A 116 7.17 4.03 6.06
C GLY A 116 8.61 4.54 5.89
N GLY A 117 9.29 4.77 6.99
CA GLY A 117 10.68 5.19 7.02
C GLY A 117 10.92 6.49 6.24
N PHE A 118 11.82 6.47 5.26
CA PHE A 118 12.18 7.65 4.46
C PHE A 118 11.04 8.14 3.53
N LEU A 119 10.06 7.32 3.24
CA LEU A 119 8.88 7.69 2.45
C LEU A 119 7.76 8.31 3.30
N ALA A 120 7.84 8.21 4.62
CA ALA A 120 6.80 8.70 5.50
C ALA A 120 6.83 10.22 5.64
N GLU A 121 5.71 10.86 5.32
CA GLU A 121 5.60 12.33 5.33
C GLU A 121 5.33 12.91 6.74
N HIS A 122 4.85 12.11 7.68
CA HIS A 122 4.30 12.57 8.96
C HIS A 122 5.11 12.11 10.19
N HIS A 123 6.24 11.45 9.98
CA HIS A 123 7.02 10.92 11.09
C HIS A 123 8.02 11.96 11.60
N THR A 124 8.07 12.10 12.92
CA THR A 124 9.10 12.89 13.58
C THR A 124 10.47 12.22 13.47
N TRP A 125 11.53 12.99 13.60
CA TRP A 125 12.91 12.46 13.57
C TRP A 125 13.13 11.32 14.59
N GLY A 126 12.50 11.40 15.76
CA GLY A 126 12.54 10.35 16.77
C GLY A 126 11.94 9.04 16.27
N TYR A 127 10.79 9.11 15.62
CA TYR A 127 10.14 7.94 15.04
C TYR A 127 11.05 7.21 14.04
N VAL A 128 11.64 7.94 13.09
CA VAL A 128 12.54 7.36 12.06
C VAL A 128 13.79 6.74 12.69
N ALA A 129 14.30 7.32 13.81
CA ALA A 129 15.48 6.82 14.50
C ALA A 129 15.19 5.59 15.38
N GLU A 130 13.97 5.45 15.87
CA GLU A 130 13.54 4.38 16.78
C GLU A 130 12.93 3.17 16.05
N THR A 131 12.66 3.30 14.75
CA THR A 131 11.99 2.26 13.98
C THR A 131 13.00 1.43 13.20
N ASP A 132 13.02 0.13 13.41
CA ASP A 132 13.68 -0.86 12.54
C ASP A 132 12.91 -1.08 11.22
N TYR A 133 12.31 -0.02 10.67
CA TYR A 133 11.58 -0.12 9.42
C TYR A 133 12.56 -0.23 8.24
N SER A 134 12.38 -1.26 7.45
CA SER A 134 13.06 -1.48 6.18
C SER A 134 12.05 -1.46 5.04
N PHE A 135 12.24 -0.60 4.05
CA PHE A 135 11.40 -0.60 2.85
C PHE A 135 11.56 -1.90 2.05
N GLU A 136 12.73 -2.54 2.10
CA GLU A 136 12.97 -3.83 1.46
C GLU A 136 12.10 -4.92 2.11
N ASP A 137 12.05 -4.96 3.44
CA ASP A 137 11.22 -5.93 4.18
C ASP A 137 9.72 -5.69 3.94
N ASP A 138 9.31 -4.44 3.82
CA ASP A 138 7.92 -4.06 3.49
C ASP A 138 7.52 -4.56 2.10
N VAL A 139 8.38 -4.35 1.10
CA VAL A 139 8.18 -4.84 -0.27
C VAL A 139 8.18 -6.37 -0.30
N GLU A 140 9.08 -7.03 0.43
CA GLU A 140 9.14 -8.49 0.48
C GLU A 140 7.89 -9.07 1.14
N ALA A 141 7.46 -8.54 2.28
CA ALA A 141 6.24 -8.97 2.97
C ALA A 141 5.01 -8.83 2.09
N THR A 142 4.89 -7.71 1.36
CA THR A 142 3.79 -7.48 0.43
C THR A 142 3.84 -8.44 -0.76
N ASN A 143 5.02 -8.71 -1.31
CA ASN A 143 5.19 -9.69 -2.39
C ASN A 143 4.81 -11.10 -1.93
N GLN A 144 5.22 -11.51 -0.73
CA GLN A 144 4.84 -12.80 -0.13
C GLN A 144 3.32 -12.90 0.06
N PHE A 145 2.68 -11.82 0.52
CA PHE A 145 1.22 -11.76 0.64
C PHE A 145 0.52 -11.93 -0.72
N LEU A 146 0.98 -11.25 -1.76
CA LEU A 146 0.45 -11.38 -3.12
C LEU A 146 0.65 -12.79 -3.69
N ASP A 147 1.80 -13.43 -3.43
CA ASP A 147 2.07 -14.82 -3.84
C ASP A 147 1.09 -15.80 -3.16
N GLN A 148 0.87 -15.63 -1.86
CA GLN A 148 -0.09 -16.43 -1.10
C GLN A 148 -1.52 -16.23 -1.60
N LEU A 149 -1.90 -14.99 -1.92
CA LEU A 149 -3.21 -14.66 -2.44
C LEU A 149 -3.45 -15.29 -3.83
N GLN A 150 -2.47 -15.19 -4.74
CA GLN A 150 -2.53 -15.84 -6.05
C GLN A 150 -2.57 -17.37 -5.93
N SER A 151 -1.85 -17.93 -4.98
CA SER A 151 -1.88 -19.37 -4.67
C SER A 151 -3.23 -19.82 -4.10
N ALA A 152 -3.85 -19.00 -3.24
CA ALA A 152 -5.14 -19.31 -2.64
C ALA A 152 -6.30 -19.26 -3.65
N ALA A 153 -6.21 -18.42 -4.68
CA ALA A 153 -7.21 -18.23 -5.71
C ALA A 153 -6.62 -18.16 -7.12
N PRO A 154 -6.02 -19.23 -7.66
CA PRO A 154 -5.28 -19.22 -8.92
C PRO A 154 -6.14 -18.91 -10.16
N GLN A 155 -7.45 -19.01 -10.04
CA GLN A 155 -8.40 -18.72 -11.13
C GLN A 155 -9.02 -17.31 -11.02
N ALA A 156 -8.79 -16.60 -9.91
CA ALA A 156 -9.34 -15.27 -9.71
C ALA A 156 -8.60 -14.22 -10.54
N THR A 157 -9.33 -13.23 -11.03
CA THR A 157 -8.73 -11.97 -11.45
C THR A 157 -8.46 -11.12 -10.22
N ILE A 158 -7.26 -10.58 -10.11
CA ILE A 158 -6.89 -9.67 -9.01
C ILE A 158 -6.72 -8.28 -9.58
N GLU A 159 -7.33 -7.29 -8.94
CA GLU A 159 -7.22 -5.87 -9.29
C GLU A 159 -6.71 -5.10 -8.06
N TYR A 160 -5.78 -4.18 -8.27
CA TYR A 160 -5.11 -3.43 -7.21
C TYR A 160 -5.48 -1.94 -7.30
N LEU A 161 -6.09 -1.39 -6.27
CA LEU A 161 -6.28 0.06 -6.12
C LEU A 161 -5.08 0.63 -5.37
N GLU A 162 -4.54 1.74 -5.85
CA GLU A 162 -3.48 2.46 -5.16
C GLU A 162 -4.04 3.15 -3.91
N GLY A 163 -3.42 2.91 -2.76
CA GLY A 163 -3.70 3.63 -1.52
C GLY A 163 -2.86 4.90 -1.37
N ASN A 164 -3.06 5.61 -0.28
CA ASN A 164 -2.27 6.83 -0.01
C ASN A 164 -0.84 6.50 0.42
N HIS A 165 -0.58 5.30 0.96
CA HIS A 165 0.76 4.85 1.32
C HIS A 165 1.59 4.52 0.07
N GLU A 166 1.08 3.77 -0.88
CA GLU A 166 1.79 3.51 -2.15
C GLU A 166 2.11 4.80 -2.90
N ARG A 167 1.21 5.79 -2.84
CA ARG A 167 1.41 7.08 -3.49
C ARG A 167 2.60 7.87 -2.94
N ARG A 168 3.09 7.55 -1.75
CA ARG A 168 4.29 8.17 -1.17
C ARG A 168 5.53 7.97 -2.04
N ILE A 169 5.63 6.86 -2.77
CA ILE A 169 6.72 6.58 -3.71
C ILE A 169 6.77 7.67 -4.80
N GLU A 170 5.64 7.93 -5.46
CA GLU A 170 5.56 8.93 -6.51
C GLU A 170 5.80 10.35 -5.96
N LYS A 171 5.20 10.67 -4.83
CA LYS A 171 5.41 11.97 -4.16
C LYS A 171 6.88 12.20 -3.82
N TRP A 172 7.56 11.18 -3.30
CA TRP A 172 8.99 11.28 -2.97
C TRP A 172 9.83 11.56 -4.21
N ILE A 173 9.61 10.83 -5.31
CA ILE A 173 10.33 11.04 -6.58
C ILE A 173 10.12 12.46 -7.11
N VAL A 174 8.87 12.93 -7.14
CA VAL A 174 8.56 14.28 -7.63
C VAL A 174 9.19 15.34 -6.75
N THR A 175 9.14 15.18 -5.42
CA THR A 175 9.71 16.13 -4.45
C THR A 175 11.22 16.19 -4.58
N ASP A 176 11.91 15.06 -4.71
CA ASP A 176 13.35 14.98 -4.85
C ASP A 176 13.82 15.58 -6.19
N ALA A 177 13.14 15.27 -7.28
CA ALA A 177 13.39 15.84 -8.59
C ALA A 177 13.24 17.39 -8.60
N LEU A 178 12.22 17.91 -7.91
CA LEU A 178 12.00 19.35 -7.78
C LEU A 178 13.08 20.02 -6.92
N ARG A 179 13.49 19.41 -5.81
CA ARG A 179 14.55 19.94 -4.92
C ARG A 179 15.90 19.99 -5.60
N SER A 180 16.21 19.03 -6.45
CA SER A 180 17.49 18.99 -7.17
C SER A 180 17.60 20.09 -8.25
N GLY A 181 16.49 20.75 -8.60
CA GLY A 181 16.43 21.76 -9.68
C GLY A 181 16.79 21.21 -11.08
N LYS A 182 16.96 19.91 -11.20
CA LYS A 182 17.39 19.19 -12.42
C LYS A 182 16.31 18.28 -13.00
N GLY A 183 15.18 18.16 -12.30
CA GLY A 183 14.11 17.25 -12.71
C GLY A 183 13.31 17.84 -13.87
N SER A 184 13.55 17.37 -15.08
CA SER A 184 12.64 17.58 -16.19
C SER A 184 11.42 16.66 -16.05
N ARG A 185 10.33 16.98 -16.77
CA ARG A 185 9.15 16.10 -16.82
C ARG A 185 9.50 14.69 -17.33
N SER A 186 10.46 14.57 -18.22
CA SER A 186 10.96 13.29 -18.74
C SER A 186 11.70 12.49 -17.69
N ASP A 187 12.51 13.15 -16.82
CA ASP A 187 13.25 12.49 -15.75
C ASP A 187 12.32 11.93 -14.69
N VAL A 188 11.33 12.70 -14.24
CA VAL A 188 10.30 12.24 -13.31
C VAL A 188 9.56 11.03 -13.89
N LYS A 189 9.18 11.07 -15.18
CA LYS A 189 8.50 9.95 -15.84
C LYS A 189 9.41 8.72 -15.92
N MET A 190 10.68 8.89 -16.19
CA MET A 190 11.67 7.81 -16.21
C MET A 190 11.83 7.19 -14.81
N LEU A 191 12.03 8.01 -13.78
CA LEU A 191 12.16 7.53 -12.39
C LEU A 191 10.90 6.78 -11.93
N ASN A 192 9.71 7.29 -12.22
CA ASN A 192 8.46 6.60 -11.92
C ASN A 192 8.32 5.26 -12.64
N SER A 193 8.89 5.11 -13.85
CA SER A 193 8.89 3.82 -14.53
C SER A 193 9.85 2.80 -13.93
N MET A 194 10.86 3.26 -13.21
CA MET A 194 11.88 2.44 -12.56
C MET A 194 11.54 2.12 -11.11
N PHE A 195 10.94 3.07 -10.40
CA PHE A 195 10.59 2.97 -8.99
C PHE A 195 9.14 3.41 -8.79
N SER A 196 8.24 2.44 -8.72
CA SER A 196 6.80 2.61 -8.51
C SER A 196 6.25 1.38 -7.83
N THR A 197 5.07 1.47 -7.24
CA THR A 197 4.32 0.32 -6.70
C THR A 197 4.23 -0.81 -7.71
N GLN A 198 3.92 -0.49 -8.96
CA GLN A 198 3.85 -1.46 -10.06
C GLN A 198 5.15 -2.23 -10.24
N THR A 199 6.28 -1.53 -10.18
CA THR A 199 7.62 -2.09 -10.41
C THR A 199 8.10 -2.91 -9.21
N VAL A 200 8.00 -2.35 -7.99
CA VAL A 200 8.54 -3.01 -6.78
C VAL A 200 7.75 -4.26 -6.40
N LEU A 201 6.45 -4.29 -6.68
CA LEU A 201 5.59 -5.46 -6.48
C LEU A 201 5.53 -6.38 -7.71
N GLY A 202 6.15 -6.02 -8.82
CA GLY A 202 6.15 -6.82 -10.04
C GLY A 202 4.74 -7.10 -10.57
N LEU A 203 3.82 -6.12 -10.47
CA LEU A 203 2.39 -6.31 -10.76
C LEU A 203 2.13 -6.72 -12.21
N ASP A 204 2.93 -6.23 -13.16
CA ASP A 204 2.84 -6.64 -14.57
C ASP A 204 3.12 -8.13 -14.75
N ARG A 205 4.17 -8.63 -14.12
CA ARG A 205 4.54 -10.05 -14.14
C ARG A 205 3.45 -10.92 -13.50
N ARG A 206 2.80 -10.40 -12.44
CA ARG A 206 1.70 -11.04 -11.74
C ARG A 206 0.38 -10.95 -12.51
N LYS A 207 0.30 -10.11 -13.57
CA LYS A 207 -0.93 -9.78 -14.31
C LYS A 207 -2.00 -9.14 -13.42
N ILE A 208 -1.58 -8.32 -12.48
CA ILE A 208 -2.43 -7.55 -11.60
C ILE A 208 -2.41 -6.10 -12.08
N PRO A 209 -3.51 -5.59 -12.66
CA PRO A 209 -3.62 -4.17 -13.00
C PRO A 209 -3.66 -3.32 -11.73
N ILE A 210 -2.96 -2.19 -11.75
CA ILE A 210 -3.02 -1.18 -10.71
C ILE A 210 -3.81 0.05 -11.19
N TYR A 211 -4.68 0.55 -10.33
CA TYR A 211 -5.52 1.73 -10.55
C TYR A 211 -5.07 2.85 -9.61
N LYS A 212 -4.39 3.85 -10.18
CA LYS A 212 -3.76 4.95 -9.43
C LYS A 212 -4.77 5.97 -8.94
N GLN A 213 -4.56 6.51 -7.75
CA GLN A 213 -5.46 7.50 -7.12
C GLN A 213 -5.65 8.78 -7.95
N GLY A 214 -4.65 9.19 -8.72
CA GLY A 214 -4.70 10.41 -9.53
C GLY A 214 -5.29 10.23 -10.93
N GLU A 215 -5.66 9.02 -11.33
CA GLU A 215 -6.07 8.69 -12.69
C GLU A 215 -7.59 8.43 -12.78
N TRP A 216 -8.15 8.72 -13.96
CA TRP A 216 -9.56 8.51 -14.28
C TRP A 216 -9.75 7.19 -15.02
N TYR A 217 -10.76 6.43 -14.65
CA TYR A 217 -11.08 5.14 -15.23
C TYR A 217 -12.50 5.11 -15.77
N ASP A 218 -12.74 4.26 -16.78
CA ASP A 218 -14.01 4.17 -17.49
C ASP A 218 -15.20 3.96 -16.56
N GLY A 219 -16.24 4.76 -16.78
CA GLY A 219 -17.47 4.74 -16.00
C GLY A 219 -17.39 5.42 -14.62
N CYS A 220 -16.23 6.03 -14.29
CA CYS A 220 -16.01 6.70 -13.02
C CYS A 220 -15.89 8.21 -13.19
N HIS A 221 -16.50 8.96 -12.25
CA HIS A 221 -16.45 10.42 -12.19
C HIS A 221 -15.60 10.93 -11.01
N VAL A 222 -14.84 10.02 -10.37
CA VAL A 222 -13.92 10.32 -9.27
C VAL A 222 -12.60 9.59 -9.59
N PRO A 223 -11.45 10.29 -9.57
CA PRO A 223 -10.17 9.65 -9.82
C PRO A 223 -9.85 8.59 -8.75
N GLY A 224 -9.07 7.58 -9.13
CA GLY A 224 -8.69 6.49 -8.22
C GLY A 224 -9.85 5.56 -7.83
N THR A 225 -10.91 5.56 -8.62
CA THR A 225 -12.09 4.72 -8.39
C THR A 225 -12.34 3.84 -9.60
N ILE A 226 -12.71 2.59 -9.38
CA ILE A 226 -13.16 1.68 -10.43
C ILE A 226 -14.63 1.31 -10.24
N LEU A 227 -15.29 1.00 -11.34
CA LEU A 227 -16.68 0.54 -11.35
C LEU A 227 -16.74 -0.90 -11.84
N ARG A 228 -17.33 -1.80 -11.04
CA ARG A 228 -17.57 -3.21 -11.43
C ARG A 228 -18.99 -3.59 -11.05
N ASP A 229 -19.74 -4.06 -12.01
CA ASP A 229 -21.12 -4.54 -11.80
C ASP A 229 -22.02 -3.52 -11.05
N ASN A 230 -21.95 -2.23 -11.37
CA ASN A 230 -22.65 -1.13 -10.69
C ASN A 230 -22.28 -0.94 -9.20
N CYS A 231 -21.08 -1.34 -8.80
CA CYS A 231 -20.50 -1.06 -7.50
C CYS A 231 -19.15 -0.36 -7.69
N TYR A 232 -18.95 0.73 -6.97
CA TYR A 232 -17.69 1.45 -6.95
C TYR A 232 -16.73 0.82 -5.95
N PHE A 233 -15.43 0.89 -6.26
CA PHE A 233 -14.34 0.50 -5.37
C PHE A 233 -13.30 1.61 -5.36
N THR A 234 -12.88 2.02 -4.19
CA THR A 234 -11.86 3.05 -3.98
C THR A 234 -11.05 2.72 -2.73
N HIS A 235 -9.83 3.25 -2.63
CA HIS A 235 -9.12 3.16 -1.36
C HIS A 235 -9.86 3.91 -0.25
N GLY A 236 -10.41 5.07 -0.53
CA GLY A 236 -11.16 5.89 0.42
C GLY A 236 -10.69 7.34 0.40
N GLN A 237 -11.63 8.25 0.67
CA GLN A 237 -11.38 9.70 0.66
C GLN A 237 -11.78 10.36 1.98
N PHE A 238 -12.65 9.74 2.75
CA PHE A 238 -13.20 10.29 4.00
C PHE A 238 -12.71 9.48 5.20
N THR A 239 -12.20 10.16 6.22
CA THR A 239 -11.60 9.57 7.42
C THR A 239 -12.41 9.78 8.69
N SER A 240 -13.51 10.55 8.62
CA SER A 240 -14.37 10.84 9.77
C SER A 240 -14.98 9.58 10.38
N LYS A 241 -15.56 9.70 11.57
CA LYS A 241 -16.29 8.59 12.23
C LYS A 241 -17.49 8.10 11.41
N SER A 242 -18.00 8.92 10.50
CA SER A 242 -19.11 8.60 9.59
C SER A 242 -18.63 8.44 8.14
N ALA A 243 -17.46 7.84 7.94
CA ALA A 243 -16.84 7.68 6.62
C ALA A 243 -17.75 6.95 5.64
N ALA A 244 -18.43 5.89 6.05
CA ALA A 244 -19.35 5.15 5.19
C ALA A 244 -20.52 6.03 4.74
N ALA A 245 -21.09 6.82 5.63
CA ALA A 245 -22.19 7.75 5.26
C ALA A 245 -21.70 8.85 4.31
N ALA A 246 -20.47 9.35 4.50
CA ALA A 246 -19.87 10.35 3.61
C ALA A 246 -19.62 9.78 2.20
N HIS A 247 -19.05 8.59 2.09
CA HIS A 247 -18.88 7.91 0.82
C HIS A 247 -20.23 7.65 0.14
N LEU A 248 -21.22 7.14 0.89
CA LEU A 248 -22.56 6.87 0.36
C LEU A 248 -23.25 8.15 -0.15
N ALA A 249 -23.07 9.26 0.55
CA ALA A 249 -23.60 10.55 0.13
C ALA A 249 -22.93 11.06 -1.16
N LYS A 250 -21.60 10.91 -1.25
CA LYS A 250 -20.81 11.38 -2.39
C LYS A 250 -21.06 10.57 -3.66
N TYR A 251 -21.03 9.24 -3.55
CA TYR A 251 -21.15 8.35 -4.71
C TYR A 251 -22.61 8.09 -5.11
N ASN A 252 -23.54 8.18 -4.17
CA ASN A 252 -24.95 7.86 -4.38
C ASN A 252 -25.18 6.50 -5.08
N SER A 253 -24.34 5.53 -4.76
CA SER A 253 -24.31 4.18 -5.34
C SER A 253 -23.71 3.20 -4.35
N ASN A 254 -23.71 1.91 -4.69
CA ASN A 254 -22.97 0.92 -3.93
C ASN A 254 -21.47 1.17 -4.02
N ILE A 255 -20.76 1.13 -2.88
CA ILE A 255 -19.33 1.40 -2.82
C ILE A 255 -18.63 0.60 -1.72
N TRP A 256 -17.48 0.01 -2.05
CA TRP A 256 -16.51 -0.51 -1.11
C TRP A 256 -15.32 0.45 -0.99
N PHE A 257 -14.83 0.65 0.24
CA PHE A 257 -13.68 1.53 0.52
C PHE A 257 -12.85 0.99 1.69
N GLY A 258 -11.57 1.33 1.77
CA GLY A 258 -10.61 0.99 2.84
C GLY A 258 -10.23 2.22 3.69
N HIS A 259 -8.93 2.40 3.92
CA HIS A 259 -8.28 3.58 4.49
C HIS A 259 -8.52 3.83 5.99
N THR A 260 -9.72 3.65 6.50
CA THR A 260 -10.02 3.98 7.91
C THR A 260 -9.77 2.83 8.88
N HIS A 261 -9.49 1.63 8.37
CA HIS A 261 -9.25 0.38 9.12
C HIS A 261 -10.44 -0.05 10.01
N ARG A 262 -11.52 0.70 10.01
CA ARG A 262 -12.72 0.41 10.78
C ARG A 262 -13.72 -0.37 9.96
N MET A 263 -14.34 -1.34 10.57
CA MET A 263 -15.49 -1.98 9.95
C MET A 263 -16.68 -1.02 10.08
N ASP A 264 -17.09 -0.43 8.94
CA ASP A 264 -18.09 0.62 8.89
C ASP A 264 -19.09 0.37 7.75
N MET A 265 -20.34 0.72 7.95
CA MET A 265 -21.39 0.53 6.96
C MET A 265 -22.44 1.63 7.04
N ALA A 266 -22.87 2.09 5.89
CA ALA A 266 -24.05 2.95 5.77
C ALA A 266 -24.93 2.46 4.62
N THR A 267 -26.24 2.51 4.80
CA THR A 267 -27.21 2.13 3.77
C THR A 267 -28.29 3.18 3.64
N LYS A 268 -28.81 3.35 2.43
CA LYS A 268 -30.00 4.17 2.18
C LYS A 268 -30.83 3.57 1.05
N ARG A 269 -32.10 3.93 1.03
CA ARG A 269 -32.97 3.65 -0.11
C ARG A 269 -33.12 4.91 -0.95
N THR A 270 -32.97 4.78 -2.26
CA THR A 270 -33.26 5.86 -3.21
C THR A 270 -34.50 5.56 -4.03
N VAL A 271 -35.15 6.58 -4.57
CA VAL A 271 -36.33 6.39 -5.42
C VAL A 271 -35.96 5.73 -6.74
N SER A 272 -34.78 6.08 -7.27
CA SER A 272 -34.31 5.63 -8.59
C SER A 272 -33.60 4.29 -8.59
N SER A 273 -32.88 3.95 -7.49
CA SER A 273 -31.94 2.82 -7.46
C SER A 273 -32.27 1.76 -6.42
N GLY A 274 -33.34 1.94 -5.63
CA GLY A 274 -33.64 1.05 -4.51
C GLY A 274 -32.60 1.17 -3.37
N PRO A 275 -32.32 0.08 -2.62
CA PRO A 275 -31.33 0.09 -1.54
C PRO A 275 -29.90 0.13 -2.10
N ILE A 276 -29.08 1.04 -1.59
CA ILE A 276 -27.65 1.16 -1.86
C ILE A 276 -26.89 1.30 -0.55
N GLY A 277 -25.60 1.00 -0.57
CA GLY A 277 -24.76 1.08 0.63
C GLY A 277 -23.30 1.39 0.36
N ALA A 278 -22.60 1.75 1.42
CA ALA A 278 -21.15 1.88 1.49
C ALA A 278 -20.63 0.94 2.57
N TRP A 279 -19.54 0.25 2.29
CA TRP A 279 -18.96 -0.76 3.19
C TRP A 279 -17.45 -0.57 3.28
N ASN A 280 -16.94 -0.58 4.52
CA ASN A 280 -15.51 -0.72 4.80
C ASN A 280 -15.29 -2.03 5.56
N PRO A 281 -14.49 -2.96 5.04
CA PRO A 281 -14.35 -4.28 5.65
C PRO A 281 -13.36 -4.33 6.82
N GLY A 282 -12.81 -3.18 7.25
CA GLY A 282 -11.76 -3.11 8.27
C GLY A 282 -10.37 -3.09 7.66
N CYS A 283 -9.43 -3.84 8.23
CA CYS A 283 -8.04 -3.95 7.77
C CYS A 283 -7.51 -5.38 7.98
N LEU A 284 -6.30 -5.64 7.48
CA LEU A 284 -5.52 -6.85 7.75
C LEU A 284 -4.19 -6.54 8.45
N CYS A 285 -3.99 -5.31 8.89
CA CYS A 285 -2.81 -4.89 9.64
C CYS A 285 -2.97 -5.06 11.15
N GLN A 286 -1.87 -4.88 11.89
CA GLN A 286 -1.88 -4.84 13.34
C GLN A 286 -2.87 -3.81 13.87
N LEU A 287 -3.71 -4.18 14.82
CA LEU A 287 -4.78 -3.32 15.33
C LEU A 287 -4.27 -2.22 16.25
N GLN A 288 -3.17 -2.46 16.94
CA GLN A 288 -2.55 -1.50 17.85
C GLN A 288 -1.04 -1.40 17.55
N PRO A 289 -0.66 -0.78 16.42
CA PRO A 289 0.74 -0.61 16.11
C PRO A 289 1.39 0.38 17.07
N TYR A 290 2.70 0.21 17.32
CA TYR A 290 3.42 0.94 18.37
C TYR A 290 3.38 2.48 18.20
N TRP A 291 3.28 3.00 16.98
CA TRP A 291 3.18 4.44 16.71
C TRP A 291 1.85 5.09 17.15
N MET A 292 0.83 4.27 17.42
CA MET A 292 -0.42 4.77 17.99
C MET A 292 -0.31 5.07 19.48
N HIS A 293 0.79 4.68 20.13
CA HIS A 293 1.08 4.91 21.55
C HIS A 293 -0.10 4.53 22.45
N GLN A 294 -0.62 5.51 23.23
CA GLN A 294 -1.75 5.31 24.15
C GLN A 294 -3.13 5.48 23.47
N ASN A 295 -3.16 5.87 22.20
CA ASN A 295 -4.43 6.03 21.48
C ASN A 295 -4.96 4.65 21.08
N LEU A 296 -5.97 4.19 21.81
CA LEU A 296 -6.67 2.96 21.44
C LEU A 296 -7.34 3.15 20.08
N THR A 297 -7.04 2.25 19.14
CA THR A 297 -7.67 2.27 17.83
C THR A 297 -9.06 1.64 17.88
N ASP A 298 -9.93 2.06 16.99
CA ASP A 298 -11.22 1.43 16.71
C ASP A 298 -11.14 0.53 15.45
N TRP A 299 -9.93 0.05 15.14
CA TRP A 299 -9.64 -0.80 14.00
C TRP A 299 -10.12 -2.23 14.21
N VAL A 300 -10.51 -2.88 13.13
CA VAL A 300 -11.00 -4.25 13.15
C VAL A 300 -10.39 -5.04 12.00
N ASN A 301 -9.84 -6.22 12.29
CA ASN A 301 -9.43 -7.12 11.22
C ASN A 301 -10.65 -7.73 10.55
N GLY A 302 -10.61 -7.78 9.22
CA GLY A 302 -11.69 -8.36 8.43
C GLY A 302 -11.45 -8.21 6.94
N TYR A 303 -12.40 -8.71 6.16
CA TYR A 303 -12.41 -8.60 4.71
C TYR A 303 -13.86 -8.56 4.19
N GLY A 304 -14.03 -8.24 2.90
CA GLY A 304 -15.36 -8.18 2.29
C GLY A 304 -15.65 -9.35 1.36
N ILE A 305 -16.91 -9.75 1.29
CA ILE A 305 -17.45 -10.66 0.27
C ILE A 305 -18.56 -9.94 -0.47
N GLN A 306 -18.52 -10.00 -1.80
CA GLN A 306 -19.60 -9.52 -2.64
C GLN A 306 -20.07 -10.65 -3.56
N LEU A 307 -21.34 -10.97 -3.47
CA LEU A 307 -22.03 -11.84 -4.43
C LEU A 307 -22.81 -10.96 -5.39
N VAL A 308 -22.48 -11.04 -6.67
CA VAL A 308 -23.18 -10.32 -7.72
C VAL A 308 -24.03 -11.32 -8.50
N GLN A 309 -25.34 -11.13 -8.50
CA GLN A 309 -26.25 -11.91 -9.32
C GLN A 309 -26.86 -11.03 -10.38
N ARG A 310 -26.65 -11.40 -11.63
CA ARG A 310 -27.15 -10.64 -12.78
C ARG A 310 -28.67 -10.50 -12.71
N GLY A 311 -29.16 -9.25 -12.68
CA GLY A 311 -30.59 -8.93 -12.61
C GLY A 311 -31.18 -8.85 -11.21
N LEU A 312 -30.47 -9.25 -10.15
CA LEU A 312 -30.94 -9.16 -8.75
C LEU A 312 -30.17 -8.15 -7.92
N GLY A 313 -28.92 -7.85 -8.26
CA GLY A 313 -28.09 -6.91 -7.51
C GLY A 313 -26.95 -7.55 -6.75
N HIS A 314 -26.57 -6.93 -5.63
CA HIS A 314 -25.40 -7.32 -4.84
C HIS A 314 -25.80 -7.75 -3.43
N LEU A 315 -25.24 -8.85 -2.95
CA LEU A 315 -25.15 -9.16 -1.53
C LEU A 315 -23.73 -8.80 -1.07
N ASN A 316 -23.62 -7.88 -0.14
CA ASN A 316 -22.35 -7.43 0.43
C ASN A 316 -22.26 -7.88 1.88
N LEU A 317 -21.18 -8.57 2.23
CA LEU A 317 -20.92 -9.09 3.57
C LEU A 317 -19.57 -8.61 4.05
N GLN A 318 -19.50 -8.08 5.24
CA GLN A 318 -18.26 -7.80 5.97
C GLN A 318 -17.98 -8.97 6.89
N ILE A 319 -16.80 -9.57 6.78
CA ILE A 319 -16.41 -10.76 7.56
C ILE A 319 -15.34 -10.32 8.57
N PRO A 320 -15.69 -10.17 9.84
CA PRO A 320 -14.71 -9.88 10.88
C PRO A 320 -13.82 -11.10 11.15
N ILE A 321 -12.57 -10.80 11.52
CA ILE A 321 -11.59 -11.76 11.98
C ILE A 321 -11.20 -11.36 13.40
N ILE A 322 -11.54 -12.19 14.37
CA ILE A 322 -11.27 -11.91 15.77
C ILE A 322 -10.25 -12.93 16.30
N ASN A 323 -9.14 -12.44 16.85
CA ASN A 323 -8.05 -13.29 17.33
C ASN A 323 -7.57 -14.34 16.31
N GLY A 324 -7.49 -13.94 15.04
CA GLY A 324 -7.06 -14.82 13.96
C GLY A 324 -8.12 -15.84 13.50
N VAL A 325 -9.35 -15.75 13.98
CA VAL A 325 -10.46 -16.62 13.56
C VAL A 325 -11.47 -15.84 12.73
N SER A 326 -11.67 -16.28 11.50
CA SER A 326 -12.71 -15.72 10.62
C SER A 326 -14.09 -16.17 11.05
N TYR A 327 -15.05 -15.24 11.08
CA TYR A 327 -16.44 -15.57 11.35
C TYR A 327 -17.14 -16.35 10.23
N LEU A 328 -16.54 -16.43 9.05
CA LEU A 328 -17.03 -17.29 7.97
C LEU A 328 -16.67 -18.75 8.18
N SER A 329 -15.51 -19.06 8.75
CA SER A 329 -14.95 -20.40 8.93
C SER A 329 -15.92 -21.37 9.62
N PRO A 330 -16.59 -21.03 10.75
CA PRO A 330 -17.56 -21.92 11.40
C PRO A 330 -18.81 -22.20 10.58
N LEU A 331 -19.21 -21.28 9.69
CA LEU A 331 -20.38 -21.45 8.83
C LEU A 331 -20.11 -22.43 7.69
N ILE A 332 -18.88 -22.42 7.16
CA ILE A 332 -18.47 -23.29 6.07
C ILE A 332 -18.25 -24.73 6.58
N HIS A 333 -17.62 -24.90 7.76
CA HIS A 333 -17.33 -26.22 8.31
C HIS A 333 -18.54 -26.97 8.84
N ARG A 334 -19.64 -26.30 9.21
CA ARG A 334 -20.90 -26.96 9.64
C ARG A 334 -21.68 -27.54 8.47
N GLY A 335 -21.43 -27.16 7.23
CA GLY A 335 -22.08 -27.72 6.06
C GLY A 335 -21.41 -28.98 5.47
N ALA A 336 -20.31 -29.44 6.08
CA ALA A 336 -19.52 -30.59 5.66
C ALA A 336 -19.62 -31.78 6.65
N ALA A 337 -20.52 -31.71 7.66
CA ALA A 337 -20.79 -32.79 8.63
C ALA A 337 -22.12 -33.51 8.32
#